data_a86e14a690619c953253cbcc21624750
#
_entry.id   a86e14a690619c953253cbcc21624750
#
_cell.length_a   1.000
_cell.length_b   1.000
_cell.length_c   1.000
_cell.angle_alpha   90.00
_cell.angle_beta   90.00
_cell.angle_gamma   90.00
#
_symmetry.space_group_name_H-M   'P 1'
#
loop_
_entity.id
_entity.type
_entity.pdbx_description
1 polymer ?
#
loop_
_entity_poly.entity_id
_entity_poly.type
_entity_poly.pdbx_seq_one_letter_code
_entity_poly.pdbx_strand_id
1 'polypeptide(L)'
;MEHTYTLAALYPYATRPEGEWAYQAVVGYTFKKGSLLGGKYGTTAKVNFSHVHSVRKNGAGDIGTDGSGSPFWAWGDATYYQDIDIQLEKRLAKDTKLNLMYMYQRYNQMLLEGHGGMLNSHIFVADVKQKLSPNTTLRVEAQYLASKDGDKDWLFGLGELSLAPHWMFTLSNLYNVGNTRVHYYQGYVTYSGGAHRLQLGYGRTRAGFNCSGGVCRYIPATKGLTLSYNYNF
;
A
#
# COMPACT_ATOMS: atom_id res chain seq x y z
N MET A 1 -6.86 4.18 5.11
CA MET A 1 -6.77 3.97 3.65
C MET A 1 -5.84 2.81 3.39
N GLU A 2 -6.23 1.87 2.54
CA GLU A 2 -5.44 0.68 2.26
C GLU A 2 -4.90 0.75 0.84
N HIS A 3 -3.60 0.52 0.67
CA HIS A 3 -2.93 0.48 -0.61
C HIS A 3 -2.41 -0.92 -0.90
N THR A 4 -2.50 -1.34 -2.14
CA THR A 4 -2.08 -2.68 -2.59
C THR A 4 -0.56 -2.85 -2.57
N TYR A 5 0.18 -1.78 -2.84
CA TYR A 5 1.63 -1.83 -2.99
C TYR A 5 2.36 -1.49 -1.69
N THR A 6 3.43 -2.21 -1.41
CA THR A 6 4.16 -2.16 -0.13
C THR A 6 4.67 -0.76 0.23
N LEU A 7 5.26 -0.04 -0.73
CA LEU A 7 5.77 1.31 -0.44
C LEU A 7 4.66 2.35 -0.33
N ALA A 8 3.54 2.18 -1.04
CA ALA A 8 2.35 3.02 -0.88
C ALA A 8 1.69 2.83 0.50
N ALA A 9 1.81 1.62 1.07
CA ALA A 9 1.33 1.28 2.40
C ALA A 9 2.39 1.44 3.51
N LEU A 10 3.55 2.05 3.22
CA LEU A 10 4.65 2.19 4.19
C LEU A 10 4.27 3.07 5.38
N TYR A 11 3.44 4.10 5.12
CA TYR A 11 2.87 5.03 6.09
C TYR A 11 1.34 4.91 6.04
N PRO A 12 0.77 3.89 6.73
CA PRO A 12 -0.64 3.59 6.66
C PRO A 12 -1.46 4.59 7.48
N TYR A 13 -2.62 4.98 6.97
CA TYR A 13 -3.54 5.86 7.69
C TYR A 13 -4.76 5.08 8.20
N ALA A 14 -5.08 5.27 9.48
CA ALA A 14 -6.34 4.83 10.08
C ALA A 14 -7.07 5.99 10.74
N THR A 15 -8.39 5.88 10.80
CA THR A 15 -9.30 6.86 11.39
C THR A 15 -8.91 7.22 12.82
N ARG A 16 -8.97 8.51 13.13
CA ARG A 16 -8.60 9.08 14.43
C ARG A 16 -9.82 9.13 15.36
N PRO A 17 -9.67 8.74 16.64
CA PRO A 17 -10.76 8.84 17.62
C PRO A 17 -11.14 10.28 17.93
N GLU A 18 -10.24 11.24 17.72
CA GLU A 18 -10.47 12.65 17.97
C GLU A 18 -11.36 13.34 16.92
N GLY A 19 -11.75 12.60 15.89
CA GLY A 19 -12.54 13.09 14.76
C GLY A 19 -11.70 13.62 13.61
N GLU A 20 -12.22 13.49 12.41
CA GLU A 20 -11.58 13.88 11.17
C GLU A 20 -12.60 14.17 10.07
N TRP A 21 -12.18 14.98 9.11
CA TRP A 21 -12.80 15.08 7.80
C TRP A 21 -12.00 14.25 6.83
N ALA A 22 -12.62 13.23 6.23
CA ALA A 22 -11.98 12.38 5.26
C ALA A 22 -12.82 12.32 3.98
N TYR A 23 -12.19 12.52 2.84
CA TYR A 23 -12.83 12.38 1.54
C TYR A 23 -11.88 11.76 0.52
N GLN A 24 -12.46 11.01 -0.38
CA GLN A 24 -11.77 10.33 -1.46
C GLN A 24 -12.56 10.45 -2.76
N ALA A 25 -11.87 10.68 -3.84
CA ALA A 25 -12.44 10.69 -5.19
C ALA A 25 -11.61 9.77 -6.09
N VAL A 26 -12.29 8.90 -6.83
CA VAL A 26 -11.67 8.01 -7.80
C VAL A 26 -12.34 8.19 -9.15
N VAL A 27 -11.51 8.44 -10.17
CA VAL A 27 -11.96 8.51 -11.56
C VAL A 27 -11.21 7.46 -12.37
N GLY A 28 -11.93 6.61 -13.08
CA GLY A 28 -11.36 5.58 -13.93
C GLY A 28 -11.88 5.66 -15.34
N TYR A 29 -11.01 5.43 -16.32
CA TYR A 29 -11.37 5.38 -17.73
C TYR A 29 -10.66 4.24 -18.45
N THR A 30 -11.41 3.49 -19.24
CA THR A 30 -10.87 2.41 -20.08
C THR A 30 -10.85 2.83 -21.53
N PHE A 31 -9.65 3.04 -22.06
CA PHE A 31 -9.42 3.33 -23.47
C PHE A 31 -9.72 2.08 -24.31
N LYS A 32 -10.56 2.24 -25.31
CA LYS A 32 -11.00 1.13 -26.18
C LYS A 32 -9.82 0.54 -26.95
N LYS A 33 -9.93 -0.76 -27.26
CA LYS A 33 -9.00 -1.46 -28.16
C LYS A 33 -8.96 -0.76 -29.51
N GLY A 34 -7.78 -0.66 -30.12
CA GLY A 34 -7.58 0.00 -31.41
C GLY A 34 -7.42 1.52 -31.35
N SER A 35 -7.66 2.16 -30.20
CA SER A 35 -7.39 3.59 -30.02
C SER A 35 -5.91 3.86 -29.76
N LEU A 36 -5.45 5.11 -29.96
CA LEU A 36 -4.05 5.52 -29.73
C LEU A 36 -3.52 5.14 -28.35
N LEU A 37 -4.29 5.38 -27.28
CA LEU A 37 -3.92 5.07 -25.91
C LEU A 37 -4.32 3.63 -25.50
N GLY A 38 -5.38 3.08 -26.07
CA GLY A 38 -5.84 1.72 -25.76
C GLY A 38 -4.97 0.62 -26.35
N GLY A 39 -4.39 0.85 -27.54
CA GLY A 39 -3.61 -0.16 -28.24
C GLY A 39 -4.41 -1.43 -28.55
N LYS A 40 -3.71 -2.56 -28.77
CA LYS A 40 -4.33 -3.83 -29.20
C LYS A 40 -5.32 -4.42 -28.18
N TYR A 41 -5.07 -4.25 -26.88
CA TYR A 41 -5.81 -4.94 -25.80
C TYR A 41 -6.65 -4.01 -24.91
N GLY A 42 -6.57 -2.70 -25.10
CA GLY A 42 -7.13 -1.71 -24.21
C GLY A 42 -6.15 -1.30 -23.10
N THR A 43 -6.40 -0.14 -22.49
CA THR A 43 -5.64 0.41 -21.37
C THR A 43 -6.63 1.01 -20.38
N THR A 44 -6.51 0.71 -19.11
CA THR A 44 -7.30 1.35 -18.06
C THR A 44 -6.41 2.33 -17.30
N ALA A 45 -6.86 3.57 -17.18
CA ALA A 45 -6.26 4.58 -16.34
C ALA A 45 -7.19 4.89 -15.18
N LYS A 46 -6.62 5.04 -13.97
CA LYS A 46 -7.33 5.46 -12.77
C LYS A 46 -6.54 6.57 -12.10
N VAL A 47 -7.26 7.56 -11.58
CA VAL A 47 -6.73 8.61 -10.73
C VAL A 47 -7.51 8.57 -9.43
N ASN A 48 -6.81 8.47 -8.32
CA ASN A 48 -7.36 8.55 -6.98
C ASN A 48 -6.80 9.77 -6.29
N PHE A 49 -7.64 10.46 -5.53
CA PHE A 49 -7.28 11.53 -4.63
C PHE A 49 -7.92 11.27 -3.27
N SER A 50 -7.12 11.34 -2.22
CA SER A 50 -7.58 11.19 -0.84
C SER A 50 -7.06 12.35 0.00
N HIS A 51 -7.87 12.87 0.90
CA HIS A 51 -7.46 13.89 1.84
C HIS A 51 -8.16 13.73 3.18
N VAL A 52 -7.38 13.85 4.24
CA VAL A 52 -7.86 13.77 5.62
C VAL A 52 -7.28 14.91 6.43
N HIS A 53 -8.13 15.64 7.14
CA HIS A 53 -7.71 16.73 8.00
C HIS A 53 -8.49 16.75 9.32
N SER A 54 -7.97 17.53 10.27
CA SER A 54 -8.58 17.69 11.60
C SER A 54 -9.94 18.38 11.54
N VAL A 55 -10.74 18.15 12.57
CA VAL A 55 -11.93 18.94 12.88
C VAL A 55 -11.50 20.11 13.76
N ARG A 56 -12.06 21.31 13.53
CA ARG A 56 -11.86 22.46 14.43
C ARG A 56 -12.61 22.21 15.73
N LYS A 57 -11.89 22.20 16.85
CA LYS A 57 -12.48 22.11 18.18
C LYS A 57 -12.74 23.54 18.70
N ASN A 58 -13.95 23.82 19.13
CA ASN A 58 -14.28 25.09 19.79
C ASN A 58 -13.88 25.02 21.27
N GLY A 59 -12.89 25.81 21.66
CA GLY A 59 -12.49 25.99 23.06
C GLY A 59 -11.13 25.36 23.42
N ALA A 60 -10.30 26.16 24.11
CA ALA A 60 -9.08 25.66 24.73
C ALA A 60 -9.46 24.78 25.92
N GLY A 61 -9.20 23.49 25.86
CA GLY A 61 -9.36 22.57 26.97
C GLY A 61 -10.46 21.52 26.85
N ASP A 62 -11.33 21.64 25.86
CA ASP A 62 -12.35 20.60 25.65
C ASP A 62 -11.77 19.48 24.78
N ILE A 63 -11.10 18.54 25.44
CA ILE A 63 -10.87 17.19 24.91
C ILE A 63 -12.19 16.44 25.07
N GLY A 64 -13.27 17.05 24.64
CA GLY A 64 -14.57 16.46 24.56
C GLY A 64 -14.50 15.32 23.57
N THR A 65 -14.60 14.13 24.08
CA THR A 65 -14.53 12.88 23.35
C THR A 65 -15.69 12.68 22.39
N ASP A 66 -16.69 13.57 22.42
CA ASP A 66 -17.92 13.44 21.66
C ASP A 66 -18.04 14.37 20.45
N GLY A 67 -17.13 15.33 20.29
CA GLY A 67 -17.19 16.30 19.18
C GLY A 67 -18.44 17.20 19.19
N SER A 68 -19.25 17.14 20.23
CA SER A 68 -20.58 17.76 20.29
C SER A 68 -20.58 19.30 20.29
N GLY A 69 -19.42 19.93 20.49
CA GLY A 69 -19.27 21.36 20.49
C GLY A 69 -18.83 21.99 19.16
N SER A 70 -18.52 21.20 18.14
CA SER A 70 -18.03 21.71 16.86
C SER A 70 -19.11 21.73 15.80
N PRO A 71 -19.28 22.82 15.03
CA PRO A 71 -20.17 22.81 13.87
C PRO A 71 -19.79 21.69 12.91
N PHE A 72 -20.76 21.02 12.31
CA PHE A 72 -20.54 19.91 11.38
C PHE A 72 -19.53 20.24 10.26
N TRP A 73 -19.47 21.49 9.80
CA TRP A 73 -18.55 21.98 8.77
C TRP A 73 -17.28 22.66 9.33
N ALA A 74 -16.94 22.44 10.60
CA ALA A 74 -15.75 23.05 11.19
C ALA A 74 -14.47 22.36 10.71
N TRP A 75 -13.82 22.95 9.73
CA TRP A 75 -12.54 22.52 9.21
C TRP A 75 -11.40 22.93 10.15
N GLY A 76 -10.58 21.97 10.52
CA GLY A 76 -9.37 22.26 11.29
C GLY A 76 -8.18 22.60 10.38
N ASP A 77 -7.10 23.06 10.99
CA ASP A 77 -5.94 23.58 10.25
C ASP A 77 -4.89 22.51 9.94
N ALA A 78 -5.04 21.32 10.51
CA ALA A 78 -4.03 20.25 10.38
C ALA A 78 -4.43 19.19 9.35
N THR A 79 -3.58 19.01 8.35
CA THR A 79 -3.66 17.87 7.43
C THR A 79 -3.03 16.66 8.10
N TYR A 80 -3.77 15.55 8.20
CA TYR A 80 -3.28 14.27 8.70
C TYR A 80 -2.66 13.43 7.59
N TYR A 81 -3.40 13.30 6.48
CA TYR A 81 -3.03 12.47 5.36
C TYR A 81 -3.54 13.05 4.04
N GLN A 82 -2.76 12.88 3.00
CA GLN A 82 -3.18 13.22 1.63
C GLN A 82 -2.44 12.34 0.65
N ASP A 83 -3.14 11.82 -0.35
CA ASP A 83 -2.51 11.20 -1.51
C ASP A 83 -3.18 11.59 -2.83
N ILE A 84 -2.40 11.51 -3.87
CA ILE A 84 -2.88 11.46 -5.25
C ILE A 84 -2.10 10.38 -5.97
N ASP A 85 -2.80 9.42 -6.58
CA ASP A 85 -2.16 8.39 -7.38
C ASP A 85 -2.76 8.28 -8.78
N ILE A 86 -1.91 7.91 -9.73
CA ILE A 86 -2.25 7.63 -11.12
C ILE A 86 -1.83 6.19 -11.39
N GLN A 87 -2.76 5.36 -11.80
CA GLN A 87 -2.55 3.96 -12.12
C GLN A 87 -2.87 3.70 -13.58
N LEU A 88 -1.97 2.98 -14.25
CA LEU A 88 -2.14 2.52 -15.63
C LEU A 88 -2.06 0.99 -15.66
N GLU A 89 -3.15 0.37 -16.06
CA GLU A 89 -3.23 -1.06 -16.29
C GLU A 89 -3.28 -1.33 -17.79
N LYS A 90 -2.30 -2.05 -18.32
CA LYS A 90 -2.18 -2.35 -19.75
C LYS A 90 -1.82 -3.80 -19.98
N ARG A 91 -2.57 -4.45 -20.87
CA ARG A 91 -2.18 -5.74 -21.40
C ARG A 91 -1.25 -5.52 -22.60
N LEU A 92 0.03 -5.88 -22.44
CA LEU A 92 1.04 -5.73 -23.50
C LEU A 92 0.94 -6.84 -24.55
N ALA A 93 0.65 -8.09 -24.09
CA ALA A 93 0.43 -9.25 -24.92
C ALA A 93 -0.73 -10.08 -24.37
N LYS A 94 -1.11 -11.17 -25.05
CA LYS A 94 -2.17 -12.08 -24.59
C LYS A 94 -1.90 -12.58 -23.16
N ASP A 95 -0.65 -12.85 -22.86
CA ASP A 95 -0.21 -13.47 -21.62
C ASP A 95 0.60 -12.51 -20.71
N THR A 96 0.72 -11.23 -21.07
CA THR A 96 1.49 -10.22 -20.35
C THR A 96 0.62 -9.04 -19.93
N LYS A 97 0.56 -8.78 -18.63
CA LYS A 97 -0.11 -7.62 -18.03
C LYS A 97 0.91 -6.75 -17.31
N LEU A 98 0.87 -5.45 -17.55
CA LEU A 98 1.67 -4.42 -16.90
C LEU A 98 0.76 -3.51 -16.08
N ASN A 99 1.13 -3.26 -14.83
CA ASN A 99 0.57 -2.18 -14.01
C ASN A 99 1.68 -1.20 -13.68
N LEU A 100 1.42 0.08 -13.90
CA LEU A 100 2.29 1.18 -13.48
C LEU A 100 1.50 2.06 -12.52
N MET A 101 2.14 2.54 -11.47
CA MET A 101 1.55 3.51 -10.56
C MET A 101 2.58 4.58 -10.19
N TYR A 102 2.13 5.81 -10.17
CA TYR A 102 2.80 6.91 -9.50
C TYR A 102 1.89 7.44 -8.42
N MET A 103 2.44 7.71 -7.22
CA MET A 103 1.72 8.30 -6.10
C MET A 103 2.55 9.41 -5.48
N TYR A 104 1.92 10.53 -5.18
CA TYR A 104 2.42 11.52 -4.24
C TYR A 104 1.63 11.38 -2.95
N GLN A 105 2.34 11.21 -1.82
CA GLN A 105 1.75 10.99 -0.50
C GLN A 105 2.31 12.01 0.50
N ARG A 106 1.42 12.57 1.32
CA ARG A 106 1.74 13.39 2.48
C ARG A 106 1.20 12.70 3.73
N TYR A 107 2.06 12.52 4.72
CA TYR A 107 1.73 11.84 5.97
C TYR A 107 2.25 12.64 7.14
N ASN A 108 1.38 13.06 8.05
CA ASN A 108 1.76 13.86 9.21
C ASN A 108 2.17 12.96 10.37
N GLN A 109 3.44 12.55 10.39
CA GLN A 109 3.96 11.62 11.37
C GLN A 109 3.88 12.18 12.80
N MET A 110 4.10 13.50 12.99
CA MET A 110 4.00 14.14 14.30
C MET A 110 2.60 13.98 14.91
N LEU A 111 1.56 14.22 14.13
CA LEU A 111 0.19 14.14 14.63
C LEU A 111 -0.31 12.70 14.74
N LEU A 112 0.20 11.78 13.91
CA LEU A 112 -0.28 10.40 13.85
C LEU A 112 0.49 9.44 14.76
N GLU A 113 1.80 9.67 14.89
CA GLU A 113 2.71 8.76 15.63
C GLU A 113 3.37 9.44 16.84
N GLY A 114 3.23 10.77 17.01
CA GLY A 114 3.80 11.52 18.12
C GLY A 114 5.27 11.92 17.95
N HIS A 115 5.84 11.69 16.75
CA HIS A 115 7.24 12.06 16.45
C HIS A 115 7.40 12.46 14.97
N GLY A 116 8.58 12.98 14.60
CA GLY A 116 8.88 13.37 13.22
C GLY A 116 8.17 14.66 12.79
N GLY A 117 7.74 14.72 11.55
CA GLY A 117 7.08 15.87 10.93
C GLY A 117 6.15 15.46 9.79
N MET A 118 5.94 16.39 8.83
CA MET A 118 5.22 16.05 7.60
C MET A 118 6.15 15.29 6.66
N LEU A 119 5.80 14.06 6.34
CA LEU A 119 6.51 13.26 5.34
C LEU A 119 5.90 13.47 3.96
N ASN A 120 6.75 13.77 2.99
CA ASN A 120 6.38 13.92 1.58
C ASN A 120 7.09 12.82 0.79
N SER A 121 6.34 12.00 0.08
CA SER A 121 6.87 10.84 -0.63
C SER A 121 6.37 10.78 -2.07
N HIS A 122 7.27 10.46 -2.99
CA HIS A 122 6.95 10.13 -4.37
C HIS A 122 7.18 8.64 -4.57
N ILE A 123 6.16 7.90 -4.95
CA ILE A 123 6.20 6.45 -5.03
C ILE A 123 5.95 6.02 -6.47
N PHE A 124 6.84 5.20 -6.99
CA PHE A 124 6.78 4.64 -8.33
C PHE A 124 6.67 3.12 -8.23
N VAL A 125 5.76 2.54 -8.99
CA VAL A 125 5.53 1.09 -9.02
C VAL A 125 5.49 0.61 -10.46
N ALA A 126 6.17 -0.51 -10.71
CA ALA A 126 6.05 -1.30 -11.92
C ALA A 126 5.79 -2.76 -11.53
N ASP A 127 4.67 -3.32 -11.97
CA ASP A 127 4.23 -4.70 -11.69
C ASP A 127 3.89 -5.39 -13.01
N VAL A 128 4.63 -6.46 -13.31
CA VAL A 128 4.47 -7.25 -14.53
C VAL A 128 4.02 -8.65 -14.14
N LYS A 129 2.93 -9.09 -14.73
CA LYS A 129 2.44 -10.46 -14.62
C LYS A 129 2.51 -11.15 -15.98
N GLN A 130 3.29 -12.22 -16.05
CA GLN A 130 3.53 -13.00 -17.26
C GLN A 130 3.04 -14.43 -17.07
N LYS A 131 2.12 -14.87 -17.91
CA LYS A 131 1.72 -16.27 -18.00
C LYS A 131 2.73 -17.01 -18.88
N LEU A 132 3.51 -17.91 -18.28
CA LEU A 132 4.57 -18.68 -18.95
C LEU A 132 4.01 -19.95 -19.61
N SER A 133 3.01 -20.57 -18.95
CA SER A 133 2.29 -21.75 -19.45
C SER A 133 0.83 -21.71 -18.93
N PRO A 134 -0.05 -22.64 -19.35
CA PRO A 134 -1.41 -22.72 -18.81
C PRO A 134 -1.47 -22.76 -17.28
N ASN A 135 -0.48 -23.39 -16.65
CA ASN A 135 -0.43 -23.58 -15.19
C ASN A 135 0.67 -22.79 -14.49
N THR A 136 1.49 -22.03 -15.22
CA THR A 136 2.62 -21.31 -14.64
C THR A 136 2.50 -19.82 -14.91
N THR A 137 2.53 -19.01 -13.84
CA THR A 137 2.51 -17.55 -13.92
C THR A 137 3.66 -16.98 -13.09
N LEU A 138 4.40 -16.06 -13.67
CA LEU A 138 5.43 -15.26 -13.02
C LEU A 138 4.90 -13.83 -12.81
N ARG A 139 5.06 -13.28 -11.61
CA ARG A 139 4.86 -11.87 -11.31
C ARG A 139 6.16 -11.29 -10.78
N VAL A 140 6.53 -10.15 -11.32
CA VAL A 140 7.69 -9.37 -10.86
C VAL A 140 7.22 -7.95 -10.60
N GLU A 141 7.56 -7.44 -9.41
CA GLU A 141 7.19 -6.12 -8.97
C GLU A 141 8.42 -5.37 -8.48
N ALA A 142 8.57 -4.12 -8.90
CA ALA A 142 9.59 -3.19 -8.45
C ALA A 142 8.93 -1.89 -8.00
N GLN A 143 9.35 -1.35 -6.86
CA GLN A 143 8.86 -0.09 -6.32
C GLN A 143 10.03 0.77 -5.85
N TYR A 144 9.88 2.08 -5.97
CA TYR A 144 10.80 3.07 -5.44
C TYR A 144 10.02 4.19 -4.75
N LEU A 145 10.39 4.51 -3.52
CA LEU A 145 9.90 5.64 -2.77
C LEU A 145 11.03 6.65 -2.62
N ALA A 146 10.83 7.84 -3.16
CA ALA A 146 11.73 8.98 -3.00
C ALA A 146 11.17 9.93 -1.95
N SER A 147 11.96 10.23 -0.92
CA SER A 147 11.62 11.20 0.13
C SER A 147 12.87 11.86 0.69
N LYS A 148 12.77 13.12 1.06
CA LYS A 148 13.80 13.83 1.84
C LYS A 148 13.55 13.74 3.35
N ASP A 149 12.37 13.29 3.72
CA ASP A 149 11.85 13.28 5.10
C ASP A 149 11.97 11.87 5.71
N GLY A 150 11.94 11.77 7.02
CA GLY A 150 11.92 10.52 7.77
C GLY A 150 13.09 9.57 7.43
N ASP A 151 12.76 8.34 7.07
CA ASP A 151 13.72 7.30 6.69
C ASP A 151 14.25 7.45 5.25
N LYS A 152 13.89 8.52 4.55
CA LYS A 152 14.30 8.86 3.17
C LYS A 152 13.86 7.78 2.16
N ASP A 153 14.77 7.40 1.26
CA ASP A 153 14.47 6.57 0.09
C ASP A 153 14.37 5.09 0.41
N TRP A 154 13.43 4.43 -0.25
CA TRP A 154 13.21 2.99 -0.14
C TRP A 154 13.10 2.32 -1.50
N LEU A 155 13.58 1.09 -1.57
CA LEU A 155 13.39 0.18 -2.69
C LEU A 155 12.62 -1.06 -2.23
N PHE A 156 11.73 -1.55 -3.08
CA PHE A 156 11.07 -2.83 -2.88
C PHE A 156 11.07 -3.64 -4.16
N GLY A 157 11.33 -4.92 -4.03
CA GLY A 157 11.24 -5.89 -5.11
C GLY A 157 10.50 -7.14 -4.65
N LEU A 158 9.69 -7.71 -5.56
CA LEU A 158 8.98 -8.96 -5.35
C LEU A 158 9.04 -9.83 -6.60
N GLY A 159 9.29 -11.12 -6.40
CA GLY A 159 9.11 -12.16 -7.40
C GLY A 159 8.15 -13.22 -6.87
N GLU A 160 7.13 -13.57 -7.66
CA GLU A 160 6.14 -14.59 -7.33
C GLU A 160 6.00 -15.56 -8.49
N LEU A 161 6.18 -16.84 -8.21
CA LEU A 161 5.97 -17.92 -9.15
C LEU A 161 4.79 -18.78 -8.70
N SER A 162 3.71 -18.74 -9.47
CA SER A 162 2.52 -19.55 -9.24
C SER A 162 2.55 -20.79 -10.15
N LEU A 163 2.48 -21.96 -9.56
CA LEU A 163 2.35 -23.25 -10.22
C LEU A 163 0.97 -23.83 -9.90
N ALA A 164 -0.01 -23.47 -10.73
CA ALA A 164 -1.39 -23.93 -10.53
C ALA A 164 -1.50 -25.45 -10.69
N PRO A 165 -2.39 -26.12 -9.92
CA PRO A 165 -3.36 -25.49 -9.04
C PRO A 165 -2.89 -25.27 -7.60
N HIS A 166 -1.72 -25.73 -7.18
CA HIS A 166 -1.44 -25.92 -5.76
C HIS A 166 -0.36 -25.02 -5.17
N TRP A 167 0.70 -24.70 -5.92
CA TRP A 167 1.90 -24.10 -5.33
C TRP A 167 2.11 -22.65 -5.73
N MET A 168 2.58 -21.84 -4.76
CA MET A 168 3.04 -20.48 -4.99
C MET A 168 4.31 -20.22 -4.17
N PHE A 169 5.31 -19.69 -4.83
CA PHE A 169 6.59 -19.29 -4.23
C PHE A 169 6.71 -17.77 -4.34
N THR A 170 6.98 -17.10 -3.22
CA THR A 170 7.11 -15.65 -3.16
C THR A 170 8.43 -15.28 -2.49
N LEU A 171 9.19 -14.39 -3.12
CA LEU A 171 10.37 -13.77 -2.55
C LEU A 171 10.21 -12.26 -2.63
N SER A 172 10.51 -11.56 -1.56
CA SER A 172 10.48 -10.09 -1.54
C SER A 172 11.61 -9.51 -0.70
N ASN A 173 12.00 -8.28 -1.02
CA ASN A 173 12.98 -7.54 -0.26
C ASN A 173 12.59 -6.06 -0.24
N LEU A 174 12.46 -5.51 0.96
CA LEU A 174 12.32 -4.09 1.21
C LEU A 174 13.65 -3.56 1.74
N TYR A 175 14.21 -2.55 1.09
CA TYR A 175 15.51 -1.99 1.40
C TYR A 175 15.42 -0.49 1.63
N ASN A 176 15.88 -0.03 2.80
CA ASN A 176 16.04 1.39 3.06
C ASN A 176 17.37 1.88 2.48
N VAL A 177 17.33 2.67 1.42
CA VAL A 177 18.51 3.21 0.75
C VAL A 177 19.05 4.42 1.46
N GLY A 178 18.15 5.26 1.97
CA GLY A 178 18.46 6.63 2.37
C GLY A 178 19.03 6.81 3.77
N ASN A 179 18.74 5.92 4.71
CA ASN A 179 19.07 6.09 6.13
C ASN A 179 19.71 4.86 6.74
N THR A 180 18.93 3.83 7.06
CA THR A 180 19.40 2.68 7.86
C THR A 180 20.19 1.65 7.07
N ARG A 181 20.03 1.60 5.75
CA ARG A 181 20.65 0.62 4.82
C ARG A 181 20.38 -0.82 5.22
N VAL A 182 19.17 -1.09 5.73
CA VAL A 182 18.74 -2.40 6.20
C VAL A 182 17.86 -3.07 5.16
N HIS A 183 18.08 -4.37 4.96
CA HIS A 183 17.25 -5.25 4.15
C HIS A 183 16.22 -5.98 5.02
N TYR A 184 14.97 -5.94 4.57
CA TYR A 184 13.85 -6.68 5.14
C TYR A 184 13.36 -7.66 4.08
N TYR A 185 13.95 -8.85 4.08
CA TYR A 185 13.67 -9.90 3.11
C TYR A 185 12.64 -10.88 3.64
N GLN A 186 11.83 -11.43 2.75
CA GLN A 186 10.81 -12.43 3.07
C GLN A 186 10.73 -13.45 1.95
N GLY A 187 10.61 -14.72 2.32
CA GLY A 187 10.35 -15.81 1.41
C GLY A 187 9.20 -16.66 1.92
N TYR A 188 8.28 -17.02 1.02
CA TYR A 188 7.12 -17.85 1.34
C TYR A 188 6.94 -18.97 0.34
N VAL A 189 6.53 -20.13 0.85
CA VAL A 189 5.98 -21.24 0.06
C VAL A 189 4.56 -21.45 0.51
N THR A 190 3.63 -21.39 -0.43
CA THR A 190 2.20 -21.57 -0.17
C THR A 190 1.71 -22.80 -0.94
N TYR A 191 1.02 -23.68 -0.24
CA TYR A 191 0.26 -24.78 -0.81
C TYR A 191 -1.24 -24.52 -0.63
N SER A 192 -2.01 -24.73 -1.70
CA SER A 192 -3.47 -24.64 -1.68
C SER A 192 -4.07 -25.89 -2.32
N GLY A 193 -4.96 -26.59 -1.60
CA GLY A 193 -5.59 -27.81 -2.10
C GLY A 193 -6.93 -28.04 -1.41
N GLY A 194 -8.02 -28.11 -2.19
CA GLY A 194 -9.37 -28.18 -1.66
C GLY A 194 -9.68 -26.99 -0.73
N ALA A 195 -10.12 -27.28 0.48
CA ALA A 195 -10.43 -26.30 1.52
C ALA A 195 -9.21 -25.81 2.31
N HIS A 196 -8.01 -26.35 2.05
CA HIS A 196 -6.79 -26.14 2.83
C HIS A 196 -5.85 -25.15 2.16
N ARG A 197 -5.31 -24.20 2.93
CA ARG A 197 -4.19 -23.36 2.53
C ARG A 197 -3.14 -23.34 3.64
N LEU A 198 -1.94 -23.81 3.31
CA LEU A 198 -0.77 -23.82 4.18
C LEU A 198 0.27 -22.87 3.62
N GLN A 199 0.83 -22.00 4.46
CA GLN A 199 1.92 -21.12 4.09
C GLN A 199 3.05 -21.23 5.10
N LEU A 200 4.25 -21.50 4.62
CA LEU A 200 5.49 -21.46 5.38
C LEU A 200 6.34 -20.32 4.87
N GLY A 201 6.83 -19.49 5.78
CA GLY A 201 7.69 -18.35 5.46
C GLY A 201 8.88 -18.22 6.37
N TYR A 202 9.91 -17.56 5.86
CA TYR A 202 11.04 -17.09 6.65
C TYR A 202 11.42 -15.70 6.21
N GLY A 203 11.71 -14.82 7.17
CA GLY A 203 12.11 -13.47 6.82
C GLY A 203 12.42 -12.58 8.00
N ARG A 204 12.72 -11.33 7.64
CA ARG A 204 12.90 -10.20 8.56
C ARG A 204 11.89 -9.12 8.20
N THR A 205 11.08 -8.71 9.19
CA THR A 205 10.11 -7.63 9.04
C THR A 205 10.62 -6.34 9.67
N ARG A 206 10.18 -5.21 9.14
CA ARG A 206 10.42 -3.88 9.72
C ARG A 206 9.50 -3.67 10.92
N ALA A 207 9.98 -2.93 11.92
CA ALA A 207 9.10 -2.31 12.92
C ALA A 207 8.27 -1.20 12.26
N GLY A 208 7.05 -1.01 12.71
CA GLY A 208 6.17 0.05 12.22
C GLY A 208 4.71 -0.19 12.52
N PHE A 209 3.88 0.75 12.11
CA PHE A 209 2.44 0.60 12.23
C PHE A 209 1.89 -0.32 11.13
N ASN A 210 1.03 -1.23 11.53
CA ASN A 210 0.22 -2.06 10.65
C ASN A 210 -1.25 -1.75 10.92
N CYS A 211 -1.95 -1.32 9.89
CA CYS A 211 -3.37 -0.96 9.99
C CYS A 211 -4.20 -1.98 9.24
N SER A 212 -5.22 -2.53 9.91
CA SER A 212 -6.18 -3.47 9.33
C SER A 212 -7.54 -3.23 9.94
N GLY A 213 -8.58 -3.14 9.11
CA GLY A 213 -9.96 -2.92 9.56
C GLY A 213 -10.15 -1.61 10.33
N GLY A 214 -9.40 -0.55 10.01
CA GLY A 214 -9.47 0.75 10.70
C GLY A 214 -8.70 0.84 12.02
N VAL A 215 -8.03 -0.23 12.43
CA VAL A 215 -7.21 -0.27 13.66
C VAL A 215 -5.73 -0.34 13.31
N CYS A 216 -4.95 0.62 13.80
CA CYS A 216 -3.49 0.60 13.69
C CYS A 216 -2.85 0.10 15.00
N ARG A 217 -1.88 -0.80 14.87
CA ARG A 217 -1.04 -1.25 15.97
C ARG A 217 0.43 -1.22 15.58
N TYR A 218 1.27 -0.86 16.51
CA TYR A 218 2.71 -0.96 16.33
C TYR A 218 3.15 -2.42 16.40
N ILE A 219 3.89 -2.87 15.39
CA ILE A 219 4.48 -4.21 15.32
C ILE A 219 6.00 -4.06 15.43
N PRO A 220 6.67 -4.75 16.37
CA PRO A 220 8.12 -4.72 16.47
C PRO A 220 8.77 -5.42 15.27
N ALA A 221 10.03 -5.07 14.97
CA ALA A 221 10.83 -5.80 14.02
C ALA A 221 11.00 -7.26 14.46
N THR A 222 10.77 -8.19 13.55
CA THR A 222 10.91 -9.62 13.82
C THR A 222 11.79 -10.28 12.77
N LYS A 223 12.42 -11.40 13.13
CA LYS A 223 13.14 -12.27 12.22
C LYS A 223 12.89 -13.72 12.63
N GLY A 224 12.39 -14.54 11.71
CA GLY A 224 12.10 -15.93 12.03
C GLY A 224 11.22 -16.62 11.02
N LEU A 225 10.74 -17.79 11.42
CA LEU A 225 9.79 -18.62 10.67
C LEU A 225 8.37 -18.16 10.95
N THR A 226 7.54 -18.21 9.92
CA THR A 226 6.10 -17.97 9.99
C THR A 226 5.37 -19.17 9.40
N LEU A 227 4.40 -19.69 10.13
CA LEU A 227 3.50 -20.74 9.67
C LEU A 227 2.06 -20.22 9.74
N SER A 228 1.34 -20.31 8.65
CA SER A 228 -0.08 -19.98 8.57
C SER A 228 -0.85 -21.13 7.94
N TYR A 229 -1.96 -21.49 8.57
CA TYR A 229 -2.90 -22.48 8.05
C TYR A 229 -4.31 -21.93 8.07
N ASN A 230 -4.99 -22.00 6.94
CA ASN A 230 -6.38 -21.61 6.78
C ASN A 230 -7.19 -22.77 6.24
N TYR A 231 -8.37 -22.96 6.82
CA TYR A 231 -9.36 -23.95 6.38
C TYR A 231 -10.68 -23.23 6.08
N ASN A 232 -11.20 -23.43 4.89
CA ASN A 232 -12.49 -22.89 4.45
C ASN A 232 -13.49 -24.04 4.37
N PHE A 233 -14.54 -24.01 5.18
CA PHE A 233 -15.63 -25.00 5.22
C PHE A 233 -16.91 -24.47 4.59
#